data_62b66b17ffe4bd8e41cd3fb6229f74e7
#
_entry.id   62b66b17ffe4bd8e41cd3fb6229f74e7
#
_cell.length_a   1.000
_cell.length_b   1.000
_cell.length_c   1.000
_cell.angle_alpha   90.00
_cell.angle_beta   90.00
_cell.angle_gamma   90.00
#
_symmetry.space_group_name_H-M   'P 1'
#
loop_
_entity.id
_entity.type
_entity.pdbx_description
1 polymer ?
#
loop_
_entity_poly.entity_id
_entity_poly.type
_entity_poly.pdbx_seq_one_letter_code
_entity_poly.pdbx_strand_id
1 'polypeptide(L)'
;MWPRNEKQASLIDLAKTISKEIEGTAAEHDRNGTFPTEHYDFMRNKGYLRASVPKEQGGEGHGLSDIALAQYEIGKGCGATAVSVGMHLMVIGSEREALDWPEQIRDRIFRNAVKHGAVVNNL
;
A
#
# COMPACT_ATOMS: atom_id res chain seq x y z
N MET A 1 -9.37 -17.97 11.52
CA MET A 1 -7.94 -18.13 11.16
C MET A 1 -7.60 -17.33 9.91
N TRP A 2 -6.45 -16.78 9.85
CA TRP A 2 -5.97 -15.95 8.75
C TRP A 2 -4.87 -16.68 7.97
N PRO A 3 -4.81 -16.57 6.63
CA PRO A 3 -5.80 -15.88 5.76
C PRO A 3 -7.10 -16.66 5.63
N ARG A 4 -8.18 -15.95 5.29
CA ARG A 4 -9.52 -16.56 5.13
C ARG A 4 -9.81 -17.02 3.70
N ASN A 5 -9.05 -16.53 2.73
CA ASN A 5 -9.25 -16.86 1.31
C ASN A 5 -7.95 -16.66 0.54
N GLU A 6 -7.96 -17.07 -0.72
CA GLU A 6 -6.79 -16.98 -1.60
C GLU A 6 -6.38 -15.53 -1.89
N LYS A 7 -7.33 -14.63 -1.98
CA LYS A 7 -7.07 -13.20 -2.22
C LYS A 7 -6.26 -12.60 -1.07
N GLN A 8 -6.65 -12.89 0.18
CA GLN A 8 -5.89 -12.49 1.37
C GLN A 8 -4.51 -13.14 1.40
N ALA A 9 -4.45 -14.43 1.14
CA ALA A 9 -3.19 -15.18 1.13
C ALA A 9 -2.20 -14.58 0.13
N SER A 10 -2.68 -14.25 -1.06
CA SER A 10 -1.85 -13.65 -2.12
C SER A 10 -1.29 -12.29 -1.70
N LEU A 11 -2.11 -11.44 -1.10
CA LEU A 11 -1.65 -10.13 -0.63
C LEU A 11 -0.66 -10.26 0.54
N ILE A 12 -0.91 -11.19 1.45
CA ILE A 12 0.00 -11.46 2.57
C ILE A 12 1.36 -11.94 2.05
N ASP A 13 1.36 -12.85 1.08
CA ASP A 13 2.60 -13.36 0.47
C ASP A 13 3.37 -12.24 -0.24
N LEU A 14 2.68 -11.37 -0.94
CA LEU A 14 3.29 -10.19 -1.55
C LEU A 14 3.91 -9.29 -0.47
N ALA A 15 3.17 -9.03 0.61
CA ALA A 15 3.66 -8.21 1.72
C ALA A 15 4.89 -8.81 2.38
N LYS A 16 4.95 -10.13 2.55
CA LYS A 16 6.13 -10.83 3.07
C LYS A 16 7.33 -10.66 2.16
N THR A 17 7.13 -10.75 0.85
CA THR A 17 8.19 -10.52 -0.14
C THR A 17 8.72 -9.09 -0.05
N ILE A 18 7.83 -8.11 0.03
CA ILE A 18 8.19 -6.71 0.17
C ILE A 18 8.96 -6.49 1.49
N SER A 19 8.42 -7.01 2.59
CA SER A 19 9.00 -6.89 3.92
C SER A 19 10.46 -7.36 3.95
N LYS A 20 10.71 -8.51 3.36
CA LYS A 20 12.05 -9.10 3.30
C LYS A 20 13.02 -8.21 2.51
N GLU A 21 12.56 -7.63 1.41
CA GLU A 21 13.39 -6.74 0.58
C GLU A 21 13.72 -5.44 1.31
N ILE A 22 12.74 -4.77 1.89
CA ILE A 22 12.93 -3.45 2.52
C ILE A 22 13.69 -3.54 3.85
N GLU A 23 13.64 -4.68 4.52
CA GLU A 23 14.38 -4.91 5.77
C GLU A 23 15.87 -4.65 5.61
N GLY A 24 16.43 -4.95 4.43
CA GLY A 24 17.85 -4.82 4.17
C GLY A 24 18.40 -3.40 4.31
N THR A 25 17.58 -2.38 4.11
CA THR A 25 18.01 -0.96 4.17
C THR A 25 17.28 -0.14 5.22
N ALA A 26 16.38 -0.75 5.98
CA ALA A 26 15.57 -0.05 6.98
C ALA A 26 16.43 0.66 8.04
N ALA A 27 17.41 -0.05 8.61
CA ALA A 27 18.28 0.50 9.65
C ALA A 27 19.16 1.65 9.13
N GLU A 28 19.60 1.56 7.88
CA GLU A 28 20.39 2.61 7.24
C GLU A 28 19.60 3.90 7.09
N HIS A 29 18.35 3.82 6.62
CA HIS A 29 17.46 4.98 6.51
C HIS A 29 17.18 5.60 7.87
N ASP A 30 16.93 4.77 8.89
CA ASP A 30 16.70 5.25 10.25
C ASP A 30 17.92 6.00 10.77
N ARG A 31 19.11 5.42 10.61
CA ARG A 31 20.35 6.01 11.09
C ARG A 31 20.71 7.33 10.38
N ASN A 32 20.46 7.40 9.08
CA ASN A 32 20.82 8.54 8.25
C ASN A 32 19.72 9.59 8.12
N GLY A 33 18.51 9.30 8.59
CA GLY A 33 17.37 10.19 8.45
C GLY A 33 16.93 10.40 7.00
N THR A 34 17.14 9.40 6.15
CA THR A 34 16.83 9.49 4.71
C THR A 34 15.49 8.86 4.40
N PHE A 35 14.82 9.38 3.36
CA PHE A 35 13.56 8.82 2.89
C PHE A 35 13.80 7.54 2.09
N PRO A 36 13.06 6.46 2.36
CA PRO A 36 13.29 5.17 1.72
C PRO A 36 12.65 5.09 0.31
N THR A 37 13.15 5.88 -0.62
CA THR A 37 12.63 5.95 -1.99
C THR A 37 12.59 4.58 -2.66
N GLU A 38 13.63 3.76 -2.47
CA GLU A 38 13.71 2.44 -3.08
C GLU A 38 12.66 1.46 -2.51
N HIS A 39 12.21 1.67 -1.26
CA HIS A 39 11.09 0.89 -0.72
C HIS A 39 9.81 1.15 -1.52
N TYR A 40 9.55 2.41 -1.84
CA TYR A 40 8.38 2.80 -2.62
C TYR A 40 8.49 2.32 -4.07
N ASP A 41 9.67 2.40 -4.66
CA ASP A 41 9.89 1.89 -6.02
C ASP A 41 9.64 0.39 -6.09
N PHE A 42 10.10 -0.36 -5.10
CA PHE A 42 9.86 -1.80 -5.02
C PHE A 42 8.37 -2.11 -4.86
N MET A 43 7.70 -1.42 -3.94
CA MET A 43 6.25 -1.59 -3.72
C MET A 43 5.45 -1.23 -4.98
N ARG A 44 5.84 -0.17 -5.67
CA ARG A 44 5.21 0.27 -6.91
C ARG A 44 5.33 -0.81 -7.98
N ASN A 45 6.52 -1.34 -8.17
CA ASN A 45 6.78 -2.38 -9.17
C ASN A 45 6.03 -3.67 -8.88
N LYS A 46 5.78 -3.95 -7.61
CA LYS A 46 5.02 -5.15 -7.19
C LYS A 46 3.51 -4.93 -7.17
N GLY A 47 3.03 -3.71 -7.43
CA GLY A 47 1.61 -3.40 -7.47
C GLY A 47 0.97 -3.16 -6.11
N TYR A 48 1.75 -3.02 -5.05
CA TYR A 48 1.22 -2.84 -3.70
C TYR A 48 0.52 -1.49 -3.53
N LEU A 49 0.97 -0.46 -4.25
CA LEU A 49 0.41 0.89 -4.11
C LEU A 49 -1.00 1.03 -4.69
N ARG A 50 -1.49 0.05 -5.45
CA ARG A 50 -2.87 0.02 -5.94
C ARG A 50 -3.73 -1.02 -5.21
N ALA A 51 -3.25 -1.55 -4.11
CA ALA A 51 -3.93 -2.65 -3.41
C ALA A 51 -5.36 -2.31 -2.99
N SER A 52 -5.61 -1.07 -2.53
CA SER A 52 -6.94 -0.64 -2.07
C SER A 52 -7.78 0.07 -3.14
N VAL A 53 -7.25 0.31 -4.33
CA VAL A 53 -8.01 0.89 -5.44
C VAL A 53 -9.04 -0.15 -5.94
N PRO A 54 -10.28 0.26 -6.25
CA PRO A 54 -11.31 -0.67 -6.75
C PRO A 54 -10.87 -1.42 -8.01
N LYS A 55 -11.32 -2.66 -8.14
CA LYS A 55 -11.02 -3.49 -9.32
C LYS A 55 -11.52 -2.86 -10.61
N GLU A 56 -12.69 -2.26 -10.59
CA GLU A 56 -13.29 -1.60 -11.76
C GLU A 56 -12.47 -0.39 -12.23
N GLN A 57 -11.54 0.08 -11.41
CA GLN A 57 -10.62 1.14 -11.78
C GLN A 57 -9.17 0.68 -11.93
N GLY A 58 -8.97 -0.62 -12.04
CA GLY A 58 -7.65 -1.21 -12.31
C GLY A 58 -6.85 -1.57 -11.07
N GLY A 59 -7.41 -1.43 -9.87
CA GLY A 59 -6.75 -1.81 -8.63
C GLY A 59 -7.01 -3.25 -8.25
N GLU A 60 -6.53 -3.63 -7.07
CA GLU A 60 -6.68 -5.00 -6.56
C GLU A 60 -7.93 -5.17 -5.68
N GLY A 61 -8.57 -4.09 -5.28
CA GLY A 61 -9.84 -4.10 -4.57
C GLY A 61 -9.79 -4.71 -3.17
N HIS A 62 -8.65 -4.64 -2.50
CA HIS A 62 -8.53 -5.17 -1.14
C HIS A 62 -9.22 -4.27 -0.12
N GLY A 63 -9.97 -4.89 0.80
CA GLY A 63 -10.62 -4.18 1.90
C GLY A 63 -9.70 -3.99 3.10
N LEU A 64 -10.27 -3.39 4.16
CA LEU A 64 -9.52 -3.02 5.35
C LEU A 64 -8.81 -4.21 6.02
N SER A 65 -9.49 -5.35 6.16
CA SER A 65 -8.89 -6.51 6.81
C SER A 65 -7.72 -7.08 6.02
N ASP A 66 -7.83 -7.10 4.69
CA ASP A 66 -6.73 -7.55 3.82
C ASP A 66 -5.52 -6.64 3.97
N ILE A 67 -5.74 -5.33 3.93
CA ILE A 67 -4.68 -4.33 4.07
C ILE A 67 -4.03 -4.40 5.45
N ALA A 68 -4.82 -4.57 6.51
CA ALA A 68 -4.28 -4.68 7.87
C ALA A 68 -3.33 -5.87 8.03
N LEU A 69 -3.71 -7.02 7.46
CA LEU A 69 -2.87 -8.22 7.50
C LEU A 69 -1.57 -8.02 6.70
N ALA A 70 -1.67 -7.39 5.54
CA ALA A 70 -0.49 -7.08 4.72
C ALA A 70 0.43 -6.08 5.43
N GLN A 71 -0.12 -5.02 5.97
CA GLN A 71 0.64 -3.99 6.68
C GLN A 71 1.36 -4.55 7.92
N TYR A 72 0.77 -5.53 8.59
CA TYR A 72 1.45 -6.24 9.67
C TYR A 72 2.76 -6.87 9.17
N GLU A 73 2.74 -7.49 8.01
CA GLU A 73 3.93 -8.09 7.42
C GLU A 73 4.95 -7.04 6.97
N ILE A 74 4.49 -5.95 6.35
CA ILE A 74 5.39 -4.84 5.95
C ILE A 74 6.10 -4.26 7.17
N GLY A 75 5.37 -4.10 8.28
CA GLY A 75 5.92 -3.56 9.53
C GLY A 75 7.06 -4.38 10.12
N LYS A 76 7.09 -5.68 9.87
CA LYS A 76 8.20 -6.53 10.32
C LYS A 76 9.51 -6.16 9.62
N GLY A 77 9.45 -5.73 8.36
CA GLY A 77 10.63 -5.33 7.61
C GLY A 77 11.04 -3.89 7.90
N CYS A 78 10.08 -2.98 7.93
CA CYS A 78 10.35 -1.56 8.21
C CYS A 78 9.07 -0.88 8.71
N GLY A 79 9.03 -0.60 10.01
CA GLY A 79 7.87 0.04 10.64
C GLY A 79 7.61 1.44 10.07
N ALA A 80 8.65 2.22 9.82
CA ALA A 80 8.52 3.56 9.27
C ALA A 80 7.87 3.55 7.88
N THR A 81 8.31 2.64 7.01
CA THR A 81 7.73 2.49 5.67
C THR A 81 6.29 1.98 5.76
N ALA A 82 6.01 1.04 6.68
CA ALA A 82 4.65 0.55 6.87
C ALA A 82 3.69 1.68 7.26
N VAL A 83 4.07 2.53 8.21
CA VAL A 83 3.25 3.67 8.63
C VAL A 83 3.05 4.63 7.45
N SER A 84 4.11 4.95 6.74
CA SER A 84 4.10 5.90 5.64
C SER A 84 3.20 5.42 4.49
N VAL A 85 3.38 4.18 4.00
CA VAL A 85 2.55 3.65 2.91
C VAL A 85 1.12 3.37 3.38
N GLY A 86 0.96 3.07 4.66
CA GLY A 86 -0.35 2.88 5.28
C GLY A 86 -1.25 4.08 5.11
N MET A 87 -0.71 5.28 5.21
CA MET A 87 -1.46 6.52 4.98
C MET A 87 -2.08 6.55 3.59
N HIS A 88 -1.31 6.24 2.56
CA HIS A 88 -1.78 6.15 1.18
C HIS A 88 -2.91 5.11 1.04
N LEU A 89 -2.67 3.89 1.53
CA LEU A 89 -3.65 2.81 1.41
C LEU A 89 -4.95 3.12 2.15
N MET A 90 -4.85 3.77 3.30
CA MET A 90 -6.01 4.18 4.11
C MET A 90 -6.82 5.28 3.44
N VAL A 91 -6.16 6.29 2.87
CA VAL A 91 -6.85 7.39 2.17
C VAL A 91 -7.63 6.85 0.98
N ILE A 92 -6.99 6.02 0.16
CA ILE A 92 -7.64 5.38 -1.00
C ILE A 92 -8.80 4.49 -0.54
N GLY A 93 -8.56 3.65 0.46
CA GLY A 93 -9.57 2.72 0.96
C GLY A 93 -10.78 3.43 1.58
N SER A 94 -10.54 4.50 2.32
CA SER A 94 -11.61 5.31 2.91
C SER A 94 -12.47 5.98 1.83
N GLU A 95 -11.84 6.56 0.82
CA GLU A 95 -12.57 7.20 -0.26
C GLU A 95 -13.37 6.19 -1.10
N ARG A 96 -12.83 5.01 -1.29
CA ARG A 96 -13.55 3.92 -1.98
C ARG A 96 -14.89 3.61 -1.31
N GLU A 97 -14.93 3.65 0.02
CA GLU A 97 -16.14 3.35 0.78
C GLU A 97 -17.04 4.59 0.94
N ALA A 98 -16.45 5.73 1.25
CA ALA A 98 -17.19 6.95 1.60
C ALA A 98 -17.70 7.73 0.38
N LEU A 99 -16.94 7.74 -0.71
CA LEU A 99 -17.25 8.49 -1.94
C LEU A 99 -17.50 9.98 -1.65
N ASP A 100 -16.67 10.57 -0.79
CA ASP A 100 -16.82 11.95 -0.34
C ASP A 100 -16.23 12.98 -1.32
N TRP A 101 -15.24 12.57 -2.12
CA TRP A 101 -14.60 13.47 -3.05
C TRP A 101 -15.44 13.67 -4.31
N PRO A 102 -15.28 14.82 -5.00
CA PRO A 102 -15.84 14.96 -6.34
C PRO A 102 -15.35 13.82 -7.24
N GLU A 103 -16.28 13.23 -7.99
CA GLU A 103 -15.99 12.03 -8.81
C GLU A 103 -14.77 12.20 -9.71
N GLN A 104 -14.64 13.37 -10.34
CA GLN A 104 -13.52 13.66 -11.25
C GLN A 104 -12.17 13.63 -10.55
N ILE A 105 -12.12 14.12 -9.31
CA ILE A 105 -10.90 14.13 -8.49
C ILE A 105 -10.58 12.72 -8.05
N ARG A 106 -11.58 11.99 -7.54
CA ARG A 106 -11.43 10.60 -7.12
C ARG A 106 -10.89 9.73 -8.25
N ASP A 107 -11.52 9.82 -9.42
CA ASP A 107 -11.14 9.02 -10.59
C ASP A 107 -9.70 9.31 -11.02
N ARG A 108 -9.31 10.58 -10.98
CA ARG A 108 -7.94 10.98 -11.33
C ARG A 108 -6.92 10.41 -10.34
N ILE A 109 -7.21 10.50 -9.04
CA ILE A 109 -6.31 10.00 -7.99
C ILE A 109 -6.20 8.48 -8.09
N PHE A 110 -7.32 7.78 -8.22
CA PHE A 110 -7.30 6.31 -8.36
C PHE A 110 -6.56 5.86 -9.62
N ARG A 111 -6.80 6.53 -10.73
CA ARG A 111 -6.12 6.24 -11.99
C ARG A 111 -4.61 6.45 -11.89
N ASN A 112 -4.18 7.52 -11.26
CA ASN A 112 -2.76 7.81 -11.08
C ASN A 112 -2.09 6.80 -10.15
N ALA A 113 -2.78 6.33 -9.12
CA ALA A 113 -2.26 5.28 -8.25
C ALA A 113 -2.03 3.98 -9.03
N VAL A 114 -2.95 3.62 -9.91
CA VAL A 114 -2.85 2.40 -10.74
C VAL A 114 -1.79 2.56 -11.82
N LYS A 115 -1.85 3.65 -12.58
CA LYS A 115 -1.05 3.84 -13.79
C LYS A 115 0.39 4.23 -13.50
N HIS A 116 0.59 5.07 -12.50
CA HIS A 116 1.91 5.63 -12.19
C HIS A 116 2.43 5.25 -10.81
N GLY A 117 1.66 4.52 -10.03
CA GLY A 117 2.02 4.22 -8.64
C GLY A 117 2.12 5.49 -7.80
N ALA A 118 1.31 6.51 -8.13
CA ALA A 118 1.30 7.75 -7.37
C ALA A 118 0.73 7.50 -5.98
N VAL A 119 1.33 8.15 -4.98
CA VAL A 119 0.86 8.05 -3.60
C VAL A 119 0.11 9.32 -3.21
N VAL A 120 -0.83 9.17 -2.29
CA VAL A 120 -1.63 10.28 -1.78
C VAL A 120 -1.54 10.29 -0.25
N ASN A 121 -1.53 11.48 0.31
CA ASN A 121 -1.62 11.69 1.75
C ASN A 121 -2.70 12.72 2.04
N ASN A 122 -3.33 12.57 3.21
CA ASN A 122 -4.34 13.51 3.68
C ASN A 122 -3.69 14.44 4.72
N LEU A 123 -3.66 15.72 4.42
CA LEU A 123 -3.12 16.74 5.31
C LEU A 123 -4.23 17.38 6.15
#